data_ac63dbca9ce0ef2a4f5704db2edf4d35
#
_entry.id   ac63dbca9ce0ef2a4f5704db2edf4d35
#
_cell.length_a   1.000
_cell.length_b   1.000
_cell.length_c   1.000
_cell.angle_alpha   90.00
_cell.angle_beta   90.00
_cell.angle_gamma   90.00
#
_symmetry.space_group_name_H-M   'P 1'
#
loop_
_entity.id
_entity.type
_entity.pdbx_description
1 polymer ?
#
loop_
_entity_poly.entity_id
_entity_poly.type
_entity_poly.pdbx_seq_one_letter_code
_entity_poly.pdbx_strand_id
1 'polypeptide(L)'
;MPGLGRPAAGPVAVGLLLAVGLGVALGASACSIAGTAVGGSGATAPGVGGSIGVLDAGFLGDDVSPSPEATIAPEPGSWGRVEVPAGFRVVVVRARDDAATDTIVGAVEAWAVRVGAESTVLPAAADAEELIATFEQATAADADLVIGAGDGVVDEFAYGTAQHLDQQYLVLGAQLGEPTENVTSVVWPGATFRGTGITDDVQDAAAVTPARAGDAVAAGVAAVLHGVTGVVVSLPEPRA
;
A
#
# COMPACT_ATOMS: atom_id res chain seq x y z
N MET A 1 42.82 3.13 -45.09
CA MET A 1 43.21 4.49 -45.49
C MET A 1 42.08 5.12 -46.27
N PRO A 2 41.85 6.42 -46.22
CA PRO A 2 41.57 7.32 -45.09
C PRO A 2 40.13 7.84 -45.19
N GLY A 3 39.54 8.54 -44.31
CA GLY A 3 39.81 9.84 -43.83
C GLY A 3 38.91 10.32 -42.69
N LEU A 4 39.55 11.11 -41.88
CA LEU A 4 39.03 11.94 -40.84
C LEU A 4 38.08 13.05 -41.35
N GLY A 5 37.10 13.38 -40.52
CA GLY A 5 36.29 14.61 -40.68
C GLY A 5 35.62 15.01 -39.38
N ARG A 6 36.33 15.73 -38.50
CA ARG A 6 35.73 16.70 -37.56
C ARG A 6 35.78 18.04 -38.24
N PRO A 7 34.79 18.90 -38.06
CA PRO A 7 34.89 20.10 -37.23
C PRO A 7 33.55 20.41 -36.52
N ALA A 8 33.39 21.34 -35.68
CA ALA A 8 34.05 22.43 -35.02
C ALA A 8 33.08 22.98 -33.97
N ALA A 9 33.63 23.41 -32.88
CA ALA A 9 32.90 24.15 -31.85
C ALA A 9 32.57 25.57 -32.30
N GLY A 10 31.42 26.10 -31.80
CA GLY A 10 31.09 27.53 -31.90
C GLY A 10 30.52 28.00 -30.54
N PRO A 11 30.92 29.18 -30.09
CA PRO A 11 30.75 29.58 -28.71
C PRO A 11 29.66 30.61 -28.43
N VAL A 12 29.20 30.64 -27.17
CA VAL A 12 28.87 31.78 -26.29
C VAL A 12 27.73 32.72 -26.69
N ALA A 13 26.76 32.87 -25.81
CA ALA A 13 26.24 34.16 -25.39
C ALA A 13 25.77 34.12 -23.95
N VAL A 14 26.51 34.82 -23.09
CA VAL A 14 26.21 35.21 -21.71
C VAL A 14 25.21 36.38 -21.79
N GLY A 15 24.10 36.23 -21.10
CA GLY A 15 23.12 37.30 -20.90
C GLY A 15 22.80 37.43 -19.41
N LEU A 16 23.52 38.35 -18.77
CA LEU A 16 23.32 38.79 -17.38
C LEU A 16 22.29 39.91 -17.38
N LEU A 17 21.19 39.79 -16.66
CA LEU A 17 20.34 40.91 -16.28
C LEU A 17 19.90 40.77 -14.81
N LEU A 18 20.49 41.63 -14.00
CA LEU A 18 20.06 41.96 -12.65
C LEU A 18 18.76 42.77 -12.71
N ALA A 19 17.80 42.44 -11.84
CA ALA A 19 16.81 43.43 -11.40
C ALA A 19 16.59 43.21 -9.88
N VAL A 20 17.04 44.18 -9.12
CA VAL A 20 16.84 44.38 -7.69
C VAL A 20 15.44 44.99 -7.49
N GLY A 21 14.65 44.37 -6.63
CA GLY A 21 13.36 44.91 -6.17
C GLY A 21 13.20 44.68 -4.67
N LEU A 22 13.57 45.70 -3.90
CA LEU A 22 13.45 45.76 -2.44
C LEU A 22 12.01 46.21 -2.10
N GLY A 23 11.26 45.35 -1.39
CA GLY A 23 9.94 45.70 -0.87
C GLY A 23 9.79 45.15 0.57
N VAL A 24 10.10 46.00 1.55
CA VAL A 24 9.85 45.77 2.98
C VAL A 24 8.41 46.15 3.30
N ALA A 25 7.61 45.20 3.80
CA ALA A 25 6.36 45.48 4.49
C ALA A 25 6.36 44.75 5.83
N LEU A 26 6.60 45.50 6.90
CA LEU A 26 6.34 45.04 8.26
C LEU A 26 4.83 45.03 8.52
N GLY A 27 4.31 43.85 8.86
CA GLY A 27 2.97 43.68 9.42
C GLY A 27 3.06 42.83 10.66
N ALA A 28 3.04 43.50 11.81
CA ALA A 28 2.94 42.83 13.12
C ALA A 28 1.49 42.37 13.31
N SER A 29 1.27 41.12 13.62
CA SER A 29 0.01 40.65 14.19
C SER A 29 0.23 39.54 15.19
N ALA A 30 -0.45 39.71 16.27
CA ALA A 30 -0.40 39.10 17.58
C ALA A 30 -0.33 37.58 17.67
N CYS A 31 0.45 37.09 18.63
CA CYS A 31 0.45 35.75 19.17
C CYS A 31 -0.93 35.37 19.75
N SER A 32 -1.49 34.26 19.30
CA SER A 32 -2.41 33.45 20.10
C SER A 32 -1.77 32.07 20.26
N ILE A 33 -1.32 31.80 21.50
CA ILE A 33 -0.84 30.47 21.89
C ILE A 33 -2.07 29.60 22.10
N ALA A 34 -2.33 28.70 21.16
CA ALA A 34 -3.25 27.58 21.34
C ALA A 34 -2.44 26.28 21.16
N GLY A 35 -2.65 25.37 22.08
CA GLY A 35 -1.86 24.18 22.38
C GLY A 35 -1.40 23.36 21.19
N THR A 36 -0.14 22.98 21.24
CA THR A 36 0.52 22.05 20.32
C THR A 36 0.01 20.63 20.59
N ALA A 37 -0.94 20.18 19.78
CA ALA A 37 -1.11 18.76 19.56
C ALA A 37 0.00 18.33 18.60
N VAL A 38 0.90 17.47 19.06
CA VAL A 38 1.86 16.80 18.20
C VAL A 38 1.08 15.83 17.34
N GLY A 39 0.66 16.30 16.18
CA GLY A 39 0.11 15.43 15.12
C GLY A 39 1.25 14.77 14.37
N GLY A 40 1.35 13.46 14.46
CA GLY A 40 2.17 12.68 13.55
C GLY A 40 1.77 13.01 12.11
N SER A 41 2.75 13.28 11.25
CA SER A 41 2.54 13.45 9.81
C SER A 41 2.24 12.09 9.19
N GLY A 42 0.99 11.64 9.28
CA GLY A 42 0.50 10.59 8.43
C GLY A 42 0.36 11.15 7.01
N ALA A 43 0.92 10.49 6.03
CA ALA A 43 0.65 10.77 4.63
C ALA A 43 -0.86 10.66 4.41
N THR A 44 -1.50 11.78 4.13
CA THR A 44 -2.93 11.83 3.83
C THR A 44 -3.13 11.21 2.45
N ALA A 45 -3.86 10.10 2.41
CA ALA A 45 -4.32 9.54 1.15
C ALA A 45 -5.09 10.61 0.35
N PRO A 46 -4.98 10.63 -0.99
CA PRO A 46 -5.61 11.65 -1.81
C PRO A 46 -7.13 11.64 -1.64
N GLY A 47 -7.63 12.76 -1.26
CA GLY A 47 -8.95 13.30 -1.03
C GLY A 47 -10.17 12.52 -1.49
N VAL A 48 -10.56 11.45 -0.83
CA VAL A 48 -11.91 10.94 -0.88
C VAL A 48 -12.67 11.55 0.31
N GLY A 49 -13.55 12.51 0.03
CA GLY A 49 -14.32 13.20 1.05
C GLY A 49 -15.43 12.31 1.61
N GLY A 50 -15.18 11.66 2.75
CA GLY A 50 -16.15 10.83 3.46
C GLY A 50 -15.65 10.46 4.85
N SER A 51 -16.55 10.00 5.73
CA SER A 51 -16.18 9.38 7.00
C SER A 51 -15.52 8.05 6.70
N ILE A 52 -14.40 7.74 7.39
CA ILE A 52 -13.74 6.43 7.35
C ILE A 52 -14.12 5.55 8.54
N GLY A 53 -15.08 6.00 9.34
CA GLY A 53 -15.45 5.31 10.57
C GLY A 53 -14.37 5.36 11.63
N VAL A 54 -14.27 4.33 12.45
CA VAL A 54 -13.27 4.24 13.53
C VAL A 54 -12.73 2.82 13.66
N LEU A 55 -11.47 2.71 14.02
CA LEU A 55 -10.90 1.47 14.53
C LEU A 55 -11.38 1.26 15.97
N ASP A 56 -11.83 0.07 16.29
CA ASP A 56 -12.18 -0.28 17.67
C ASP A 56 -10.93 -0.51 18.53
N ALA A 57 -11.12 -0.43 19.83
CA ALA A 57 -10.10 -0.81 20.79
C ALA A 57 -9.63 -2.26 20.51
N GLY A 58 -8.33 -2.48 20.60
CA GLY A 58 -7.74 -3.79 20.28
C GLY A 58 -7.30 -3.96 18.83
N PHE A 59 -7.55 -2.99 17.92
CA PHE A 59 -7.00 -3.09 16.56
C PHE A 59 -5.47 -3.01 16.55
N LEU A 60 -4.91 -2.10 17.29
CA LEU A 60 -3.45 -1.95 17.41
C LEU A 60 -2.83 -2.92 18.45
N GLY A 61 -3.65 -3.67 19.19
CA GLY A 61 -3.19 -4.47 20.32
C GLY A 61 -2.62 -3.59 21.43
N ASP A 62 -1.48 -3.99 21.97
CA ASP A 62 -0.79 -3.25 23.03
C ASP A 62 0.06 -2.07 22.51
N ASP A 63 0.32 -2.00 21.21
CA ASP A 63 1.14 -0.96 20.59
C ASP A 63 0.26 0.12 19.96
N VAL A 64 0.04 1.19 20.68
CA VAL A 64 -0.79 2.32 20.23
C VAL A 64 -0.14 3.17 19.12
N SER A 65 1.14 2.94 18.82
CA SER A 65 1.88 3.64 17.76
C SER A 65 2.95 2.70 17.19
N PRO A 66 2.55 1.72 16.38
CA PRO A 66 3.48 0.76 15.83
C PRO A 66 4.55 1.46 15.00
N SER A 67 5.79 1.03 15.20
CA SER A 67 6.92 1.48 14.39
C SER A 67 6.81 0.90 12.98
N PRO A 68 7.52 1.48 11.98
CA PRO A 68 7.66 0.83 10.69
C PRO A 68 8.11 -0.63 10.84
N GLU A 69 7.59 -1.51 9.98
CA GLU A 69 7.83 -2.96 9.97
C GLU A 69 7.30 -3.73 11.19
N ALA A 70 6.64 -3.06 12.14
CA ALA A 70 6.04 -3.73 13.28
C ALA A 70 4.96 -4.72 12.86
N THR A 71 4.82 -5.78 13.64
CA THR A 71 3.69 -6.70 13.50
C THR A 71 2.64 -6.36 14.57
N ILE A 72 1.44 -6.01 14.12
CA ILE A 72 0.26 -5.83 15.00
C ILE A 72 -0.63 -7.06 14.93
N ALA A 73 -1.30 -7.37 16.04
CA ALA A 73 -2.21 -8.51 16.14
C ALA A 73 -3.61 -8.02 16.57
N PRO A 74 -4.43 -7.56 15.61
CA PRO A 74 -5.73 -6.98 15.93
C PRO A 74 -6.69 -8.03 16.51
N GLU A 75 -7.48 -7.61 17.49
CA GLU A 75 -8.57 -8.45 17.98
C GLU A 75 -9.63 -8.66 16.89
N PRO A 76 -10.17 -9.87 16.73
CA PRO A 76 -11.20 -10.16 15.74
C PRO A 76 -12.39 -9.22 15.85
N GLY A 77 -12.73 -8.57 14.74
CA GLY A 77 -13.84 -7.62 14.64
C GLY A 77 -13.50 -6.17 14.99
N SER A 78 -12.27 -5.87 15.45
CA SER A 78 -11.86 -4.50 15.77
C SER A 78 -11.83 -3.54 14.57
N TRP A 79 -11.96 -4.07 13.35
CA TRP A 79 -12.12 -3.32 12.10
C TRP A 79 -13.58 -3.17 11.65
N GLY A 80 -14.55 -3.68 12.43
CA GLY A 80 -15.96 -3.80 12.01
C GLY A 80 -16.72 -2.47 11.87
N ARG A 81 -16.18 -1.37 12.42
CA ARG A 81 -16.79 -0.03 12.32
C ARG A 81 -16.07 0.90 11.34
N VAL A 82 -15.13 0.36 10.57
CA VAL A 82 -14.48 1.11 9.50
C VAL A 82 -15.44 1.25 8.32
N GLU A 83 -15.56 2.47 7.82
CA GLU A 83 -16.37 2.81 6.66
C GLU A 83 -15.44 3.09 5.48
N VAL A 84 -15.82 2.59 4.31
CA VAL A 84 -15.06 2.84 3.09
C VAL A 84 -15.64 4.05 2.38
N PRO A 85 -14.81 5.04 2.01
CA PRO A 85 -15.28 6.21 1.30
C PRO A 85 -16.00 5.87 -0.02
N ALA A 86 -17.02 6.64 -0.37
CA ALA A 86 -17.72 6.45 -1.63
C ALA A 86 -16.77 6.67 -2.82
N GLY A 87 -16.82 5.77 -3.80
CA GLY A 87 -15.96 5.80 -4.97
C GLY A 87 -14.54 5.29 -4.72
N PHE A 88 -14.30 4.62 -3.60
CA PHE A 88 -13.01 3.96 -3.31
C PHE A 88 -12.71 2.88 -4.35
N ARG A 89 -11.53 2.95 -4.95
CA ARG A 89 -11.11 2.08 -6.05
C ARG A 89 -9.95 1.21 -5.66
N VAL A 90 -10.06 -0.08 -5.92
CA VAL A 90 -8.99 -1.04 -5.71
C VAL A 90 -8.62 -1.75 -7.02
N VAL A 91 -7.33 -1.98 -7.23
CA VAL A 91 -6.84 -2.82 -8.32
C VAL A 91 -6.10 -4.00 -7.74
N VAL A 92 -6.45 -5.20 -8.20
CA VAL A 92 -5.88 -6.45 -7.69
C VAL A 92 -4.88 -7.03 -8.70
N VAL A 93 -3.65 -7.24 -8.22
CA VAL A 93 -2.57 -7.92 -8.93
C VAL A 93 -2.48 -9.35 -8.43
N ARG A 94 -2.42 -10.31 -9.36
CA ARG A 94 -2.25 -11.73 -9.09
C ARG A 94 -1.13 -12.30 -9.96
N ALA A 95 -0.22 -13.04 -9.33
CA ALA A 95 0.89 -13.68 -10.03
C ALA A 95 0.57 -15.11 -10.48
N ARG A 96 -0.50 -15.69 -9.93
CA ARG A 96 -0.85 -17.11 -10.15
C ARG A 96 -2.34 -17.28 -10.40
N ASP A 97 -2.64 -18.38 -11.07
CA ASP A 97 -4.00 -18.87 -11.35
C ASP A 97 -4.20 -20.18 -10.58
N ASP A 98 -4.26 -20.06 -9.24
CA ASP A 98 -4.44 -21.18 -8.32
C ASP A 98 -5.58 -20.92 -7.31
N ALA A 99 -6.06 -21.98 -6.68
CA ALA A 99 -7.22 -21.93 -5.78
C ALA A 99 -7.03 -21.01 -4.56
N ALA A 100 -5.82 -20.85 -4.04
CA ALA A 100 -5.54 -19.97 -2.92
C ALA A 100 -5.62 -18.51 -3.37
N THR A 101 -4.98 -18.17 -4.47
CA THR A 101 -5.04 -16.84 -5.09
C THR A 101 -6.48 -16.49 -5.48
N ASP A 102 -7.21 -17.41 -6.11
CA ASP A 102 -8.62 -17.21 -6.46
C ASP A 102 -9.51 -16.97 -5.24
N THR A 103 -9.23 -17.63 -4.12
CA THR A 103 -9.95 -17.40 -2.87
C THR A 103 -9.72 -15.98 -2.33
N ILE A 104 -8.48 -15.48 -2.38
CA ILE A 104 -8.16 -14.11 -1.97
C ILE A 104 -8.83 -13.10 -2.88
N VAL A 105 -8.72 -13.27 -4.21
CA VAL A 105 -9.36 -12.41 -5.21
C VAL A 105 -10.87 -12.36 -5.01
N GLY A 106 -11.52 -13.52 -4.86
CA GLY A 106 -12.96 -13.60 -4.63
C GLY A 106 -13.38 -12.90 -3.31
N ALA A 107 -12.52 -12.93 -2.28
CA ALA A 107 -12.78 -12.20 -1.05
C ALA A 107 -12.69 -10.68 -1.23
N VAL A 108 -11.75 -10.17 -2.05
CA VAL A 108 -11.66 -8.74 -2.39
C VAL A 108 -12.90 -8.30 -3.17
N GLU A 109 -13.32 -9.06 -4.18
CA GLU A 109 -14.52 -8.73 -4.96
C GLU A 109 -15.78 -8.74 -4.09
N ALA A 110 -15.95 -9.76 -3.24
CA ALA A 110 -17.08 -9.84 -2.31
C ALA A 110 -17.07 -8.70 -1.29
N TRP A 111 -15.90 -8.32 -0.80
CA TRP A 111 -15.73 -7.16 0.07
C TRP A 111 -16.11 -5.87 -0.66
N ALA A 112 -15.59 -5.63 -1.87
CA ALA A 112 -15.87 -4.44 -2.66
C ALA A 112 -17.38 -4.26 -2.91
N VAL A 113 -18.08 -5.33 -3.31
CA VAL A 113 -19.54 -5.32 -3.47
C VAL A 113 -20.25 -4.94 -2.17
N ARG A 114 -19.82 -5.49 -1.04
CA ARG A 114 -20.45 -5.25 0.27
C ARG A 114 -20.33 -3.80 0.71
N VAL A 115 -19.18 -3.15 0.46
CA VAL A 115 -18.92 -1.78 0.92
C VAL A 115 -19.17 -0.72 -0.15
N GLY A 116 -19.54 -1.13 -1.38
CA GLY A 116 -19.76 -0.21 -2.50
C GLY A 116 -18.48 0.38 -3.10
N ALA A 117 -17.35 -0.32 -2.95
CA ALA A 117 -16.10 0.03 -3.60
C ALA A 117 -16.05 -0.51 -5.05
N GLU A 118 -15.24 0.11 -5.88
CA GLU A 118 -14.93 -0.38 -7.22
C GLU A 118 -13.72 -1.30 -7.17
N SER A 119 -13.79 -2.49 -7.79
CA SER A 119 -12.66 -3.42 -7.88
C SER A 119 -12.37 -3.77 -9.33
N THR A 120 -11.09 -3.75 -9.68
CA THR A 120 -10.58 -4.24 -10.97
C THR A 120 -9.55 -5.33 -10.69
N VAL A 121 -9.78 -6.52 -11.21
CA VAL A 121 -8.84 -7.64 -11.10
C VAL A 121 -8.08 -7.77 -12.41
N LEU A 122 -6.76 -7.67 -12.35
CA LEU A 122 -5.91 -7.87 -13.52
C LEU A 122 -5.71 -9.37 -13.78
N PRO A 123 -5.49 -9.80 -15.05
CA PRO A 123 -5.19 -11.18 -15.36
C PRO A 123 -4.00 -11.72 -14.56
N ALA A 124 -3.97 -13.01 -14.31
CA ALA A 124 -2.80 -13.65 -13.73
C ALA A 124 -1.61 -13.56 -14.69
N ALA A 125 -0.46 -13.19 -14.17
CA ALA A 125 0.76 -13.10 -14.95
C ALA A 125 1.25 -14.51 -15.36
N ALA A 126 1.66 -14.69 -16.59
CA ALA A 126 2.19 -15.97 -17.07
C ALA A 126 3.65 -16.18 -16.64
N ASP A 127 4.39 -15.09 -16.41
CA ASP A 127 5.78 -15.10 -15.98
C ASP A 127 6.15 -13.82 -15.22
N ALA A 128 7.41 -13.69 -14.82
CA ALA A 128 7.89 -12.54 -14.05
C ALA A 128 7.86 -11.23 -14.85
N GLU A 129 8.10 -11.26 -16.16
CA GLU A 129 8.07 -10.05 -17.01
C GLU A 129 6.64 -9.51 -17.12
N GLU A 130 5.66 -10.40 -17.29
CA GLU A 130 4.26 -10.02 -17.29
C GLU A 130 3.79 -9.55 -15.92
N LEU A 131 4.33 -10.10 -14.82
CA LEU A 131 4.02 -9.64 -13.46
C LEU A 131 4.50 -8.19 -13.25
N ILE A 132 5.70 -7.85 -13.69
CA ILE A 132 6.22 -6.48 -13.68
C ILE A 132 5.27 -5.55 -14.45
N ALA A 133 4.90 -5.93 -15.67
CA ALA A 133 3.99 -5.13 -16.49
C ALA A 133 2.60 -4.96 -15.84
N THR A 134 2.09 -6.01 -15.20
CA THR A 134 0.81 -5.99 -14.47
C THR A 134 0.89 -5.10 -13.25
N PHE A 135 1.98 -5.15 -12.49
CA PHE A 135 2.23 -4.27 -11.34
C PHE A 135 2.26 -2.80 -11.77
N GLU A 136 3.02 -2.47 -12.82
CA GLU A 136 3.08 -1.10 -13.36
C GLU A 136 1.72 -0.62 -13.88
N GLN A 137 0.95 -1.50 -14.53
CA GLN A 137 -0.42 -1.19 -14.96
C GLN A 137 -1.32 -0.87 -13.76
N ALA A 138 -1.24 -1.66 -12.68
CA ALA A 138 -2.02 -1.45 -11.46
C ALA A 138 -1.66 -0.12 -10.79
N THR A 139 -0.36 0.17 -10.69
CA THR A 139 0.16 1.41 -10.10
C THR A 139 -0.27 2.65 -10.90
N ALA A 140 -0.28 2.55 -12.23
CA ALA A 140 -0.71 3.64 -13.13
C ALA A 140 -2.24 3.81 -13.22
N ALA A 141 -3.03 2.95 -12.61
CA ALA A 141 -4.50 2.96 -12.75
C ALA A 141 -5.21 4.03 -11.92
N ASP A 142 -4.48 4.89 -11.19
CA ASP A 142 -5.04 5.93 -10.30
C ASP A 142 -6.04 5.33 -9.28
N ALA A 143 -5.69 4.17 -8.72
CA ALA A 143 -6.46 3.48 -7.69
C ALA A 143 -6.11 4.03 -6.30
N ASP A 144 -7.10 4.02 -5.38
CA ASP A 144 -6.85 4.39 -3.98
C ASP A 144 -5.98 3.34 -3.27
N LEU A 145 -6.04 2.08 -3.73
CA LEU A 145 -5.28 0.98 -3.17
C LEU A 145 -4.96 -0.07 -4.24
N VAL A 146 -3.70 -0.48 -4.34
CA VAL A 146 -3.29 -1.65 -5.13
C VAL A 146 -3.12 -2.85 -4.19
N ILE A 147 -3.79 -3.95 -4.52
CA ILE A 147 -3.81 -5.16 -3.69
C ILE A 147 -3.04 -6.28 -4.39
N GLY A 148 -2.03 -6.83 -3.73
CA GLY A 148 -1.34 -8.04 -4.13
C GLY A 148 -1.98 -9.29 -3.51
N ALA A 149 -2.35 -10.27 -4.34
CA ALA A 149 -3.02 -11.48 -3.90
C ALA A 149 -2.05 -12.67 -3.80
N GLY A 150 -1.84 -13.15 -2.56
CA GLY A 150 -1.03 -14.33 -2.26
C GLY A 150 0.48 -14.09 -2.28
N ASP A 151 1.22 -15.16 -2.11
CA ASP A 151 2.69 -15.14 -1.99
C ASP A 151 3.41 -14.92 -3.33
N GLY A 152 2.74 -15.17 -4.44
CA GLY A 152 3.34 -15.04 -5.77
C GLY A 152 3.72 -13.62 -6.18
N VAL A 153 3.17 -12.59 -5.53
CA VAL A 153 3.45 -11.17 -5.85
C VAL A 153 4.64 -10.61 -5.06
N VAL A 154 5.18 -11.33 -4.08
CA VAL A 154 6.12 -10.81 -3.09
C VAL A 154 7.36 -10.19 -3.71
N ASP A 155 7.98 -10.86 -4.67
CA ASP A 155 9.24 -10.40 -5.29
C ASP A 155 9.04 -9.08 -6.02
N GLU A 156 7.96 -8.95 -6.79
CA GLU A 156 7.65 -7.73 -7.53
C GLU A 156 7.24 -6.59 -6.59
N PHE A 157 6.39 -6.87 -5.61
CA PHE A 157 5.98 -5.87 -4.64
C PHE A 157 7.15 -5.39 -3.76
N ALA A 158 8.07 -6.27 -3.37
CA ALA A 158 9.26 -5.88 -2.61
C ALA A 158 10.14 -4.88 -3.36
N TYR A 159 10.22 -5.01 -4.68
CA TYR A 159 11.01 -4.11 -5.51
C TYR A 159 10.22 -2.90 -6.01
N GLY A 160 9.02 -3.12 -6.54
CA GLY A 160 8.22 -2.11 -7.22
C GLY A 160 7.66 -1.06 -6.27
N THR A 161 7.14 -1.46 -5.08
CA THR A 161 6.49 -0.52 -4.15
C THR A 161 7.45 0.55 -3.61
N ALA A 162 8.73 0.24 -3.50
CA ALA A 162 9.75 1.21 -3.08
C ALA A 162 10.02 2.31 -4.12
N GLN A 163 9.55 2.13 -5.36
CA GLN A 163 9.69 3.12 -6.45
C GLN A 163 8.46 4.02 -6.57
N HIS A 164 7.35 3.70 -5.88
CA HIS A 164 6.06 4.40 -5.98
C HIS A 164 5.51 4.72 -4.58
N LEU A 165 6.27 5.50 -3.80
CA LEU A 165 5.97 5.78 -2.39
C LEU A 165 4.68 6.59 -2.17
N ASP A 166 4.13 7.20 -3.18
CA ASP A 166 2.86 7.94 -3.17
C ASP A 166 1.63 7.04 -3.36
N GLN A 167 1.82 5.79 -3.82
CA GLN A 167 0.77 4.79 -3.96
C GLN A 167 0.71 3.89 -2.72
N GLN A 168 -0.50 3.59 -2.23
CA GLN A 168 -0.70 2.63 -1.15
C GLN A 168 -0.87 1.22 -1.69
N TYR A 169 -0.22 0.26 -1.03
CA TYR A 169 -0.26 -1.16 -1.38
C TYR A 169 -0.69 -2.01 -0.19
N LEU A 170 -1.42 -3.07 -0.49
CA LEU A 170 -1.86 -4.07 0.49
C LEU A 170 -1.54 -5.47 -0.04
N VAL A 171 -0.74 -6.24 0.69
CA VAL A 171 -0.44 -7.64 0.34
C VAL A 171 -1.26 -8.56 1.24
N LEU A 172 -2.02 -9.47 0.64
CA LEU A 172 -2.90 -10.40 1.33
C LEU A 172 -2.36 -11.83 1.28
N GLY A 173 -2.17 -12.43 2.43
CA GLY A 173 -1.69 -13.81 2.56
C GLY A 173 -0.18 -13.98 2.43
N ALA A 174 0.56 -12.87 2.42
CA ALA A 174 2.02 -12.85 2.45
C ALA A 174 2.52 -11.53 3.04
N GLN A 175 3.79 -11.47 3.40
CA GLN A 175 4.45 -10.22 3.80
C GLN A 175 5.76 -10.04 3.05
N LEU A 176 6.19 -8.79 2.90
CA LEU A 176 7.49 -8.43 2.36
C LEU A 176 8.57 -8.52 3.47
N GLY A 177 9.81 -8.79 3.09
CA GLY A 177 10.92 -8.85 4.04
C GLY A 177 11.23 -7.50 4.68
N GLU A 178 11.22 -6.44 3.87
CA GLU A 178 11.51 -5.05 4.27
C GLU A 178 10.47 -4.13 3.62
N PRO A 179 9.24 -4.04 4.17
CA PRO A 179 8.19 -3.21 3.59
C PRO A 179 8.52 -1.73 3.77
N THR A 180 8.23 -0.94 2.74
CA THR A 180 8.22 0.53 2.85
C THR A 180 6.95 1.02 3.53
N GLU A 181 6.92 2.29 3.97
CA GLU A 181 5.77 2.86 4.72
C GLU A 181 4.44 2.83 3.94
N ASN A 182 4.48 2.70 2.62
CA ASN A 182 3.31 2.61 1.76
C ASN A 182 2.79 1.18 1.53
N VAL A 183 3.38 0.17 2.21
CA VAL A 183 2.97 -1.24 2.08
C VAL A 183 2.45 -1.77 3.40
N THR A 184 1.23 -2.26 3.40
CA THR A 184 0.65 -3.02 4.51
C THR A 184 0.51 -4.47 4.09
N SER A 185 0.93 -5.40 4.94
CA SER A 185 0.76 -6.83 4.69
C SER A 185 -0.24 -7.42 5.68
N VAL A 186 -1.08 -8.36 5.24
CA VAL A 186 -1.95 -9.11 6.14
C VAL A 186 -1.64 -10.59 6.03
N VAL A 187 -1.26 -11.17 7.15
CA VAL A 187 -0.89 -12.58 7.28
C VAL A 187 -1.74 -13.29 8.33
N TRP A 188 -1.75 -14.61 8.29
CA TRP A 188 -2.39 -15.48 9.27
C TRP A 188 -1.68 -16.84 9.30
N PRO A 189 -1.87 -17.68 10.31
CA PRO A 189 -1.27 -19.00 10.34
C PRO A 189 -1.52 -19.80 9.07
N GLY A 190 -0.44 -20.26 8.44
CA GLY A 190 -0.45 -20.93 7.13
C GLY A 190 -0.41 -20.03 5.90
N ALA A 191 -0.49 -18.70 6.09
CA ALA A 191 -0.31 -17.71 5.04
C ALA A 191 0.62 -16.58 5.54
N THR A 192 1.86 -16.93 5.84
CA THR A 192 2.85 -16.10 6.53
C THR A 192 4.12 -15.90 5.71
N PHE A 193 4.07 -16.18 4.42
CA PHE A 193 5.25 -16.09 3.56
C PHE A 193 6.00 -14.77 3.75
N ARG A 194 7.30 -14.88 3.97
CA ARG A 194 8.18 -13.80 4.34
C ARG A 194 9.32 -13.67 3.33
N GLY A 195 9.18 -12.77 2.36
CA GLY A 195 10.26 -12.32 1.50
C GLY A 195 10.88 -13.38 0.60
N THR A 196 11.84 -12.92 -0.21
CA THR A 196 12.58 -13.73 -1.16
C THR A 196 13.60 -14.65 -0.46
N GLY A 197 13.74 -15.88 -0.93
CA GLY A 197 14.80 -16.78 -0.53
C GLY A 197 14.62 -17.54 0.79
N ILE A 198 13.47 -17.40 1.44
CA ILE A 198 13.11 -18.25 2.60
C ILE A 198 12.31 -19.43 2.07
N THR A 199 12.96 -20.58 1.93
CA THR A 199 12.38 -21.77 1.30
C THR A 199 11.43 -22.57 2.18
N ASP A 200 11.39 -22.29 3.48
CA ASP A 200 10.68 -23.11 4.45
C ASP A 200 9.30 -22.55 4.83
N ASP A 201 8.94 -21.38 4.32
CA ASP A 201 7.68 -20.68 4.65
C ASP A 201 6.74 -20.69 3.44
N VAL A 202 6.34 -21.89 3.03
CA VAL A 202 5.40 -22.08 1.91
C VAL A 202 3.99 -21.85 2.40
N GLN A 203 3.21 -21.07 1.63
CA GLN A 203 1.80 -20.88 1.90
C GLN A 203 1.05 -22.21 1.93
N ASP A 204 0.34 -22.50 3.04
CA ASP A 204 -0.60 -23.62 3.10
C ASP A 204 -1.91 -23.21 2.43
N ALA A 205 -2.16 -23.75 1.25
CA ALA A 205 -3.38 -23.47 0.51
C ALA A 205 -4.66 -23.82 1.30
N ALA A 206 -4.61 -24.76 2.23
CA ALA A 206 -5.75 -25.11 3.07
C ALA A 206 -6.04 -24.05 4.15
N ALA A 207 -5.06 -23.24 4.50
CA ALA A 207 -5.24 -22.10 5.42
C ALA A 207 -5.86 -20.87 4.74
N VAL A 208 -5.91 -20.83 3.39
CA VAL A 208 -6.53 -19.76 2.63
C VAL A 208 -8.00 -20.08 2.43
N THR A 209 -8.83 -19.70 3.38
CA THR A 209 -10.28 -19.89 3.32
C THR A 209 -10.99 -18.57 2.99
N PRO A 210 -12.21 -18.60 2.41
CA PRO A 210 -12.97 -17.37 2.12
C PRO A 210 -13.20 -16.49 3.35
N ALA A 211 -13.41 -17.09 4.53
CA ALA A 211 -13.60 -16.34 5.77
C ALA A 211 -12.32 -15.61 6.18
N ARG A 212 -11.17 -16.30 6.13
CA ARG A 212 -9.87 -15.70 6.44
C ARG A 212 -9.48 -14.59 5.48
N ALA A 213 -9.61 -14.86 4.20
CA ALA A 213 -9.36 -13.87 3.16
C ALA A 213 -10.27 -12.65 3.33
N GLY A 214 -11.55 -12.86 3.67
CA GLY A 214 -12.50 -11.77 3.94
C GLY A 214 -12.10 -10.91 5.14
N ASP A 215 -11.67 -11.53 6.25
CA ASP A 215 -11.14 -10.82 7.42
C ASP A 215 -9.85 -10.06 7.05
N ALA A 216 -8.96 -10.66 6.26
CA ALA A 216 -7.72 -10.06 5.84
C ALA A 216 -7.94 -8.80 4.99
N VAL A 217 -8.84 -8.85 4.01
CA VAL A 217 -9.22 -7.66 3.23
C VAL A 217 -9.75 -6.57 4.14
N ALA A 218 -10.70 -6.90 5.03
CA ALA A 218 -11.34 -5.91 5.88
C ALA A 218 -10.35 -5.27 6.87
N ALA A 219 -9.50 -6.07 7.52
CA ALA A 219 -8.49 -5.58 8.46
C ALA A 219 -7.39 -4.78 7.75
N GLY A 220 -6.91 -5.24 6.58
CA GLY A 220 -5.89 -4.55 5.81
C GLY A 220 -6.36 -3.19 5.28
N VAL A 221 -7.56 -3.13 4.70
CA VAL A 221 -8.14 -1.85 4.26
C VAL A 221 -8.39 -0.92 5.44
N ALA A 222 -8.85 -1.46 6.58
CA ALA A 222 -9.02 -0.66 7.80
C ALA A 222 -7.70 -0.04 8.27
N ALA A 223 -6.60 -0.80 8.24
CA ALA A 223 -5.27 -0.29 8.56
C ALA A 223 -4.87 0.86 7.62
N VAL A 224 -4.96 0.64 6.31
CA VAL A 224 -4.58 1.65 5.29
C VAL A 224 -5.42 2.93 5.44
N LEU A 225 -6.75 2.82 5.55
CA LEU A 225 -7.63 3.98 5.69
C LEU A 225 -7.34 4.82 6.93
N HIS A 226 -6.85 4.19 8.00
CA HIS A 226 -6.50 4.88 9.24
C HIS A 226 -5.02 5.25 9.36
N GLY A 227 -4.24 5.13 8.27
CA GLY A 227 -2.83 5.49 8.25
C GLY A 227 -1.93 4.55 9.07
N VAL A 228 -2.40 3.35 9.37
CA VAL A 228 -1.61 2.28 9.99
C VAL A 228 -0.95 1.48 8.86
N THR A 229 0.09 2.04 8.28
CA THR A 229 0.77 1.52 7.08
C THR A 229 2.24 1.21 7.37
N GLY A 230 2.90 0.48 6.49
CA GLY A 230 4.26 0.03 6.72
C GLY A 230 4.36 -1.07 7.79
N VAL A 231 3.26 -1.77 8.07
CA VAL A 231 3.15 -2.77 9.14
C VAL A 231 2.67 -4.12 8.61
N VAL A 232 2.88 -5.14 9.42
CA VAL A 232 2.29 -6.46 9.20
C VAL A 232 1.11 -6.65 10.15
N VAL A 233 -0.07 -6.83 9.59
CA VAL A 233 -1.31 -7.18 10.32
C VAL A 233 -1.38 -8.71 10.42
N SER A 234 -1.14 -9.26 11.60
CA SER A 234 -1.17 -10.70 11.85
C SER A 234 -2.53 -11.09 12.45
N LEU A 235 -3.37 -11.73 11.65
CA LEU A 235 -4.67 -12.19 12.12
C LEU A 235 -4.50 -13.44 13.00
N PRO A 236 -5.17 -13.50 14.18
CA PRO A 236 -5.09 -14.64 15.06
C PRO A 236 -5.77 -15.89 14.48
N GLU A 237 -5.57 -17.06 15.09
CA GLU A 237 -6.34 -18.25 14.76
C GLU A 237 -7.85 -18.00 14.84
N PRO A 238 -8.67 -18.65 13.97
CA PRO A 238 -10.12 -18.59 14.11
C PRO A 238 -10.55 -19.02 15.51
N ARG A 239 -11.43 -18.27 16.13
CA ARG A 239 -12.09 -18.79 17.36
C ARG A 239 -12.94 -19.98 16.97
N ALA A 240 -12.74 -21.10 17.68
CA ALA A 240 -13.52 -22.33 17.53
C ALA A 240 -14.98 -22.13 17.97
#